data_41bb47aaeb163c40ac5480934a1eacde
#
_entry.id   41bb47aaeb163c40ac5480934a1eacde
#
_cell.length_a   1.000
_cell.length_b   1.000
_cell.length_c   1.000
_cell.angle_alpha   90.00
_cell.angle_beta   90.00
_cell.angle_gamma   90.00
#
_symmetry.space_group_name_H-M   'P 1'
#
loop_
_entity.id
_entity.type
_entity.pdbx_description
1 polymer ?
#
loop_
_entity_poly.entity_id
_entity_poly.type
_entity_poly.pdbx_seq_one_letter_code
_entity_poly.pdbx_strand_id
1 'polypeptide(L)'
;MGIYDELGVAPVINAWGTVTAVGGSLMAPEVLEAMREASLSFVDLHLLHRRAGEEIARLLDVEAACVTSGAAAGLTIAAAASRVPGADGDPGAIRDECVILRAHRSRYDQAVVVGGTRIVEVDAGSAVGTDDLRAALTPRTALVLYLAEAEEVPGSLALADVADVLEGTGVPLVVDAAAELPPRSNLHRLLHGGADLVIVSGGKEIRGPQSSGLILGRADLIARCTALCFPNHGIGRGMKTDKETIAGLVRAVGLYVRRDERAELRTWDRMVEQLVAELDAHPLLRARRHTLGAPRIQPASIPRAYVATLGTPAAEVAARLRAGDPAVAVGVDGEELAINPQCLDRRQ
;
A
#
# COMPACT_ATOMS: atom_id res chain seq x y z
N MET A 1 21.88 19.21 -18.08
CA MET A 1 21.15 18.10 -18.73
C MET A 1 21.10 16.98 -17.70
N GLY A 2 19.91 16.57 -17.29
CA GLY A 2 19.73 15.51 -16.30
C GLY A 2 19.61 14.14 -16.98
N ILE A 3 19.65 13.06 -16.19
CA ILE A 3 19.55 11.68 -16.70
C ILE A 3 18.28 11.45 -17.54
N TYR A 4 17.17 12.07 -17.19
CA TYR A 4 15.92 11.94 -17.95
C TYR A 4 16.02 12.63 -19.33
N ASP A 5 16.74 13.75 -19.43
CA ASP A 5 17.01 14.42 -20.71
C ASP A 5 17.86 13.51 -21.62
N GLU A 6 18.87 12.84 -21.04
CA GLU A 6 19.74 11.88 -21.75
C GLU A 6 18.94 10.67 -22.28
N LEU A 7 17.92 10.24 -21.54
CA LEU A 7 17.05 9.12 -21.89
C LEU A 7 15.85 9.53 -22.78
N GLY A 8 15.67 10.83 -23.06
CA GLY A 8 14.53 11.34 -23.81
C GLY A 8 13.18 11.15 -23.08
N VAL A 9 13.18 11.15 -21.75
CA VAL A 9 12.00 11.00 -20.91
C VAL A 9 11.66 12.34 -20.25
N ALA A 10 10.48 12.88 -20.55
CA ALA A 10 10.04 14.15 -19.96
C ALA A 10 9.54 13.92 -18.52
N PRO A 11 9.93 14.76 -17.55
CA PRO A 11 9.32 14.79 -16.22
C PRO A 11 7.83 15.11 -16.31
N VAL A 12 7.06 14.68 -15.29
CA VAL A 12 5.62 14.83 -15.24
C VAL A 12 5.21 15.53 -13.96
N ILE A 13 4.31 16.51 -14.05
CA ILE A 13 3.58 17.03 -12.89
C ILE A 13 2.60 15.95 -12.44
N ASN A 14 2.78 15.44 -11.22
CA ASN A 14 2.00 14.30 -10.74
C ASN A 14 0.80 14.76 -9.90
N ALA A 15 -0.32 14.97 -10.55
CA ALA A 15 -1.63 15.22 -9.93
C ALA A 15 -2.49 13.93 -9.82
N TRP A 16 -1.89 12.74 -10.00
CA TRP A 16 -2.56 11.45 -9.87
C TRP A 16 -2.40 10.81 -8.49
N GLY A 17 -1.40 11.29 -7.72
CA GLY A 17 -1.05 10.74 -6.41
C GLY A 17 0.03 9.68 -6.49
N THR A 18 0.13 8.84 -5.47
CA THR A 18 1.25 7.88 -5.31
C THR A 18 1.12 6.63 -6.19
N VAL A 19 0.74 6.82 -7.45
CA VAL A 19 0.56 5.74 -8.44
C VAL A 19 1.91 5.24 -8.95
N THR A 20 2.09 3.93 -8.98
CA THR A 20 3.35 3.27 -9.40
C THR A 20 3.80 3.68 -10.80
N ALA A 21 2.86 3.84 -11.74
CA ALA A 21 3.15 4.17 -13.14
C ALA A 21 3.81 5.55 -13.34
N VAL A 22 3.74 6.43 -12.34
CA VAL A 22 4.39 7.75 -12.35
C VAL A 22 5.45 7.91 -11.27
N GLY A 23 5.93 6.79 -10.70
CA GLY A 23 7.06 6.77 -9.78
C GLY A 23 6.69 6.86 -8.29
N GLY A 24 5.42 6.76 -7.93
CA GLY A 24 4.98 6.79 -6.53
C GLY A 24 5.12 8.19 -5.92
N SER A 25 5.96 8.34 -4.92
CA SER A 25 6.24 9.61 -4.25
C SER A 25 7.70 10.04 -4.42
N LEU A 26 7.98 11.33 -4.21
CA LEU A 26 9.35 11.84 -4.20
C LEU A 26 9.97 11.67 -2.81
N MET A 27 11.22 11.22 -2.79
CA MET A 27 12.01 11.07 -1.56
C MET A 27 12.56 12.42 -1.09
N ALA A 28 12.59 12.60 0.24
CA ALA A 28 13.28 13.75 0.84
C ALA A 28 14.80 13.66 0.64
N PRO A 29 15.54 14.81 0.65
CA PRO A 29 16.99 14.80 0.52
C PRO A 29 17.70 13.92 1.54
N GLU A 30 17.21 13.82 2.77
CA GLU A 30 17.76 13.00 3.83
C GLU A 30 17.62 11.49 3.53
N VAL A 31 16.60 11.09 2.79
CA VAL A 31 16.41 9.70 2.31
C VAL A 31 17.44 9.38 1.24
N LEU A 32 17.60 10.27 0.27
CA LEU A 32 18.60 10.15 -0.80
C LEU A 32 20.01 10.09 -0.24
N GLU A 33 20.33 10.92 0.78
CA GLU A 33 21.62 10.91 1.44
C GLU A 33 21.88 9.59 2.18
N ALA A 34 20.89 9.05 2.89
CA ALA A 34 21.03 7.74 3.54
C ALA A 34 21.31 6.62 2.52
N MET A 35 20.66 6.67 1.34
CA MET A 35 20.92 5.73 0.26
C MET A 35 22.34 5.89 -0.29
N ARG A 36 22.79 7.15 -0.50
CA ARG A 36 24.15 7.45 -0.95
C ARG A 36 25.20 6.93 0.05
N GLU A 37 25.04 7.18 1.34
CA GLU A 37 25.93 6.67 2.38
C GLU A 37 25.99 5.13 2.37
N ALA A 38 24.83 4.47 2.29
CA ALA A 38 24.75 3.03 2.25
C ALA A 38 25.48 2.44 1.01
N SER A 39 25.49 3.14 -0.14
CA SER A 39 26.16 2.69 -1.35
C SER A 39 27.67 2.63 -1.22
N LEU A 40 28.27 3.38 -0.29
CA LEU A 40 29.72 3.49 -0.11
C LEU A 40 30.34 2.41 0.80
N SER A 41 29.52 1.49 1.34
CA SER A 41 30.01 0.49 2.30
C SER A 41 29.42 -0.89 2.03
N PHE A 42 30.21 -1.94 2.29
CA PHE A 42 29.71 -3.29 2.39
C PHE A 42 29.22 -3.57 3.81
N VAL A 43 28.11 -4.30 3.93
CA VAL A 43 27.52 -4.66 5.23
C VAL A 43 27.00 -6.11 5.19
N ASP A 44 26.87 -6.74 6.35
CA ASP A 44 26.12 -7.99 6.49
C ASP A 44 24.62 -7.71 6.27
N LEU A 45 24.07 -8.21 5.16
CA LEU A 45 22.68 -7.98 4.80
C LEU A 45 21.70 -8.69 5.72
N HIS A 46 22.03 -9.83 6.30
CA HIS A 46 21.15 -10.49 7.28
C HIS A 46 21.03 -9.65 8.55
N LEU A 47 22.18 -9.12 9.02
CA LEU A 47 22.19 -8.22 10.16
C LEU A 47 21.44 -6.91 9.84
N LEU A 48 21.65 -6.33 8.66
CA LEU A 48 20.98 -5.10 8.23
C LEU A 48 19.46 -5.26 8.20
N HIS A 49 18.95 -6.34 7.58
CA HIS A 49 17.51 -6.62 7.54
C HIS A 49 16.90 -6.72 8.94
N ARG A 50 17.55 -7.47 9.83
CA ARG A 50 17.08 -7.61 11.21
C ARG A 50 17.04 -6.27 11.94
N ARG A 51 18.14 -5.50 11.89
CA ARG A 51 18.23 -4.19 12.57
C ARG A 51 17.28 -3.15 11.99
N ALA A 52 17.08 -3.17 10.68
CA ALA A 52 16.09 -2.32 10.03
C ALA A 52 14.67 -2.67 10.48
N GLY A 53 14.32 -3.96 10.58
CA GLY A 53 13.03 -4.41 11.11
C GLY A 53 12.83 -3.96 12.56
N GLU A 54 13.81 -4.18 13.43
CA GLU A 54 13.79 -3.75 14.84
C GLU A 54 13.59 -2.23 14.96
N GLU A 55 14.33 -1.43 14.20
CA GLU A 55 14.22 0.04 14.24
C GLU A 55 12.88 0.53 13.68
N ILE A 56 12.39 -0.05 12.58
CA ILE A 56 11.09 0.31 12.02
C ILE A 56 9.97 -0.05 12.99
N ALA A 57 10.01 -1.23 13.62
CA ALA A 57 9.03 -1.64 14.62
C ALA A 57 8.99 -0.65 15.79
N ARG A 58 10.17 -0.25 16.29
CA ARG A 58 10.30 0.75 17.35
C ARG A 58 9.75 2.13 16.93
N LEU A 59 10.03 2.57 15.69
CA LEU A 59 9.58 3.89 15.19
C LEU A 59 8.06 3.93 14.98
N LEU A 60 7.47 2.84 14.52
CA LEU A 60 6.04 2.74 14.25
C LEU A 60 5.23 2.25 15.46
N ASP A 61 5.90 1.90 16.57
CA ASP A 61 5.28 1.35 17.79
C ASP A 61 4.43 0.11 17.46
N VAL A 62 5.05 -0.88 16.79
CA VAL A 62 4.45 -2.17 16.44
C VAL A 62 5.32 -3.31 16.95
N GLU A 63 4.76 -4.52 17.10
CA GLU A 63 5.46 -5.67 17.68
C GLU A 63 6.71 -6.07 16.88
N ALA A 64 6.59 -6.18 15.54
CA ALA A 64 7.71 -6.51 14.66
C ALA A 64 7.49 -5.97 13.24
N ALA A 65 8.58 -5.87 12.47
CA ALA A 65 8.55 -5.42 11.08
C ALA A 65 9.56 -6.17 10.20
N CYS A 66 9.20 -6.35 8.93
CA CYS A 66 10.06 -6.90 7.89
C CYS A 66 10.07 -5.98 6.67
N VAL A 67 11.26 -5.67 6.14
CA VAL A 67 11.41 -4.86 4.91
C VAL A 67 11.28 -5.75 3.69
N THR A 68 10.54 -5.28 2.67
CA THR A 68 10.34 -5.96 1.40
C THR A 68 10.57 -5.02 0.22
N SER A 69 10.65 -5.57 -1.00
CA SER A 69 10.80 -4.77 -2.24
C SER A 69 9.49 -4.16 -2.75
N GLY A 70 8.52 -3.96 -1.87
CA GLY A 70 7.21 -3.38 -2.16
C GLY A 70 6.07 -4.17 -1.52
N ALA A 71 4.88 -3.59 -1.46
CA ALA A 71 3.72 -4.22 -0.84
C ALA A 71 3.33 -5.54 -1.54
N ALA A 72 3.39 -5.62 -2.87
CA ALA A 72 3.10 -6.86 -3.59
C ALA A 72 4.08 -7.99 -3.21
N ALA A 73 5.38 -7.67 -3.05
CA ALA A 73 6.36 -8.62 -2.52
C ALA A 73 6.03 -9.02 -1.07
N GLY A 74 5.57 -8.07 -0.26
CA GLY A 74 5.09 -8.32 1.10
C GLY A 74 3.93 -9.32 1.13
N LEU A 75 2.92 -9.15 0.27
CA LEU A 75 1.80 -10.09 0.14
C LEU A 75 2.27 -11.49 -0.27
N THR A 76 3.18 -11.59 -1.25
CA THR A 76 3.75 -12.88 -1.68
C THR A 76 4.46 -13.60 -0.54
N ILE A 77 5.29 -12.86 0.21
CA ILE A 77 6.07 -13.41 1.32
C ILE A 77 5.16 -13.79 2.48
N ALA A 78 4.19 -12.93 2.83
CA ALA A 78 3.21 -13.21 3.88
C ALA A 78 2.37 -14.47 3.56
N ALA A 79 1.91 -14.60 2.31
CA ALA A 79 1.20 -15.78 1.86
C ALA A 79 2.05 -17.06 2.01
N ALA A 80 3.31 -17.01 1.54
CA ALA A 80 4.22 -18.15 1.66
C ALA A 80 4.54 -18.50 3.12
N ALA A 81 4.72 -17.50 3.98
CA ALA A 81 4.97 -17.69 5.41
C ALA A 81 3.79 -18.31 6.16
N SER A 82 2.57 -18.04 5.69
CA SER A 82 1.32 -18.55 6.28
C SER A 82 1.01 -20.00 5.90
N ARG A 83 1.70 -20.56 4.89
CA ARG A 83 1.47 -21.95 4.44
C ARG A 83 1.93 -23.02 5.42
N VAL A 84 2.84 -22.66 6.31
CA VAL A 84 3.33 -23.56 7.36
C VAL A 84 2.50 -23.31 8.63
N PRO A 85 1.89 -24.34 9.22
CA PRO A 85 1.15 -24.17 10.49
C PRO A 85 2.01 -23.58 11.61
N GLY A 86 1.35 -22.97 12.59
CA GLY A 86 2.01 -22.50 13.82
C GLY A 86 2.65 -23.63 14.63
N ALA A 87 3.27 -23.28 15.75
CA ALA A 87 4.00 -24.24 16.60
C ALA A 87 3.11 -25.41 17.08
N ASP A 88 1.81 -25.17 17.21
CA ASP A 88 0.81 -26.17 17.67
C ASP A 88 0.16 -26.96 16.52
N GLY A 89 0.54 -26.67 15.26
CA GLY A 89 0.01 -27.37 14.08
C GLY A 89 0.85 -28.56 13.65
N ASP A 90 0.27 -29.45 12.81
CA ASP A 90 1.00 -30.57 12.20
C ASP A 90 2.11 -30.00 11.27
N PRO A 91 3.40 -30.26 11.56
CA PRO A 91 4.50 -29.76 10.74
C PRO A 91 4.51 -30.29 9.29
N GLY A 92 3.80 -31.40 9.04
CA GLY A 92 3.65 -32.00 7.71
C GLY A 92 2.50 -31.42 6.90
N ALA A 93 1.59 -30.68 7.52
CA ALA A 93 0.43 -30.09 6.85
C ALA A 93 0.82 -28.81 6.13
N ILE A 94 0.77 -28.82 4.80
CA ILE A 94 0.93 -27.61 3.98
C ILE A 94 -0.44 -27.04 3.71
N ARG A 95 -0.67 -25.82 4.19
CA ARG A 95 -1.85 -25.01 3.86
C ARG A 95 -1.59 -24.27 2.55
N ASP A 96 -2.57 -24.21 1.66
CA ASP A 96 -2.42 -23.61 0.33
C ASP A 96 -3.66 -22.85 -0.15
N GLU A 97 -4.58 -22.54 0.74
CA GLU A 97 -5.77 -21.76 0.43
C GLU A 97 -5.65 -20.33 1.00
N CYS A 98 -5.89 -19.34 0.16
CA CYS A 98 -6.09 -17.95 0.55
C CYS A 98 -7.59 -17.65 0.44
N VAL A 99 -8.25 -17.51 1.57
CA VAL A 99 -9.67 -17.13 1.61
C VAL A 99 -9.78 -15.62 1.49
N ILE A 100 -10.66 -15.15 0.62
CA ILE A 100 -10.89 -13.73 0.36
C ILE A 100 -12.37 -13.47 0.06
N LEU A 101 -12.93 -12.41 0.64
CA LEU A 101 -14.26 -11.93 0.28
C LEU A 101 -14.24 -11.39 -1.16
N ARG A 102 -15.28 -11.66 -1.94
CA ARG A 102 -15.37 -11.14 -3.32
C ARG A 102 -15.23 -9.63 -3.41
N ALA A 103 -15.78 -8.89 -2.44
CA ALA A 103 -15.63 -7.45 -2.34
C ALA A 103 -14.16 -6.99 -2.20
N HIS A 104 -13.26 -7.85 -1.74
CA HIS A 104 -11.83 -7.58 -1.53
C HIS A 104 -10.95 -8.01 -2.70
N ARG A 105 -11.52 -8.60 -3.77
CA ARG A 105 -10.75 -9.02 -4.95
C ARG A 105 -10.12 -7.82 -5.65
N SER A 106 -8.86 -7.98 -6.03
CA SER A 106 -8.07 -6.93 -6.64
C SER A 106 -7.09 -7.47 -7.69
N ARG A 107 -6.42 -6.56 -8.40
CA ARG A 107 -5.34 -6.92 -9.34
C ARG A 107 -4.11 -7.48 -8.64
N TYR A 108 -3.98 -7.26 -7.33
CA TYR A 108 -2.85 -7.72 -6.52
C TYR A 108 -3.02 -9.14 -5.98
N ASP A 109 -4.15 -9.79 -6.23
CA ASP A 109 -4.41 -11.19 -5.85
C ASP A 109 -3.34 -12.15 -6.38
N GLN A 110 -2.72 -11.81 -7.53
CA GLN A 110 -1.60 -12.58 -8.08
C GLN A 110 -0.43 -12.71 -7.10
N ALA A 111 -0.23 -11.76 -6.21
CA ALA A 111 0.86 -11.81 -5.25
C ALA A 111 0.72 -13.01 -4.30
N VAL A 112 -0.48 -13.28 -3.79
CA VAL A 112 -0.68 -14.44 -2.89
C VAL A 112 -0.65 -15.76 -3.65
N VAL A 113 -1.07 -15.78 -4.92
CA VAL A 113 -0.94 -16.96 -5.79
C VAL A 113 0.53 -17.29 -6.05
N VAL A 114 1.38 -16.28 -6.33
CA VAL A 114 2.84 -16.45 -6.44
C VAL A 114 3.43 -16.95 -5.13
N GLY A 115 2.87 -16.56 -3.97
CA GLY A 115 3.20 -17.08 -2.63
C GLY A 115 2.90 -18.57 -2.45
N GLY A 116 2.25 -19.21 -3.43
CA GLY A 116 1.96 -20.65 -3.44
C GLY A 116 0.59 -21.00 -2.88
N THR A 117 -0.32 -20.03 -2.79
CA THR A 117 -1.71 -20.27 -2.40
C THR A 117 -2.64 -20.24 -3.62
N ARG A 118 -3.79 -20.90 -3.51
CA ARG A 118 -4.92 -20.76 -4.42
C ARG A 118 -6.02 -19.92 -3.75
N ILE A 119 -6.70 -19.11 -4.52
CA ILE A 119 -7.76 -18.26 -3.99
C ILE A 119 -9.02 -19.08 -3.77
N VAL A 120 -9.61 -18.91 -2.59
CA VAL A 120 -10.96 -19.38 -2.23
C VAL A 120 -11.80 -18.13 -2.00
N GLU A 121 -12.65 -17.83 -2.98
CA GLU A 121 -13.50 -16.64 -2.94
C GLU A 121 -14.79 -16.92 -2.14
N VAL A 122 -15.12 -16.04 -1.21
CA VAL A 122 -16.39 -16.04 -0.47
C VAL A 122 -17.33 -15.03 -1.14
N ASP A 123 -18.40 -15.51 -1.72
CA ASP A 123 -19.40 -14.70 -2.40
C ASP A 123 -20.82 -15.15 -2.00
N ALA A 124 -21.49 -14.31 -1.23
CA ALA A 124 -22.92 -14.42 -0.96
C ALA A 124 -23.65 -13.12 -1.39
N GLY A 125 -23.11 -12.42 -2.37
CA GLY A 125 -23.62 -11.12 -2.83
C GLY A 125 -23.47 -10.03 -1.75
N SER A 126 -24.44 -9.16 -1.63
CA SER A 126 -24.46 -8.09 -0.62
C SER A 126 -24.85 -8.57 0.79
N ALA A 127 -25.19 -9.84 0.94
CA ALA A 127 -25.64 -10.46 2.19
C ALA A 127 -24.56 -11.36 2.82
N VAL A 128 -23.29 -11.21 2.45
CA VAL A 128 -22.18 -11.96 3.04
C VAL A 128 -22.18 -11.77 4.57
N GLY A 129 -22.16 -12.87 5.29
CA GLY A 129 -22.09 -12.91 6.75
C GLY A 129 -20.86 -13.65 7.27
N THR A 130 -20.64 -13.57 8.57
CA THR A 130 -19.56 -14.29 9.26
C THR A 130 -19.65 -15.80 9.11
N ASP A 131 -20.86 -16.34 8.95
CA ASP A 131 -21.09 -17.78 8.75
C ASP A 131 -20.60 -18.24 7.36
N ASP A 132 -20.73 -17.39 6.32
CA ASP A 132 -20.20 -17.70 4.99
C ASP A 132 -18.68 -17.76 5.02
N LEU A 133 -18.04 -16.80 5.71
CA LEU A 133 -16.60 -16.81 5.90
C LEU A 133 -16.17 -18.07 6.70
N ARG A 134 -16.86 -18.39 7.78
CA ARG A 134 -16.55 -19.58 8.60
C ARG A 134 -16.68 -20.88 7.80
N ALA A 135 -17.69 -20.99 6.94
CA ALA A 135 -17.90 -22.14 6.09
C ALA A 135 -16.82 -22.32 5.00
N ALA A 136 -16.15 -21.23 4.60
CA ALA A 136 -15.07 -21.26 3.63
C ALA A 136 -13.72 -21.68 4.22
N LEU A 137 -13.57 -21.66 5.56
CA LEU A 137 -12.34 -22.09 6.23
C LEU A 137 -12.23 -23.61 6.22
N THR A 138 -11.07 -24.10 5.80
CA THR A 138 -10.75 -25.55 5.77
C THR A 138 -9.41 -25.80 6.47
N PRO A 139 -9.05 -27.06 6.77
CA PRO A 139 -7.71 -27.38 7.27
C PRO A 139 -6.57 -26.93 6.32
N ARG A 140 -6.88 -26.66 5.05
CA ARG A 140 -5.94 -26.16 4.04
C ARG A 140 -5.84 -24.64 4.00
N THR A 141 -6.69 -23.89 4.73
CA THR A 141 -6.64 -22.43 4.75
C THR A 141 -5.31 -21.95 5.34
N ALA A 142 -4.51 -21.26 4.53
CA ALA A 142 -3.23 -20.69 4.91
C ALA A 142 -3.40 -19.30 5.55
N LEU A 143 -4.29 -18.48 4.98
CA LEU A 143 -4.57 -17.12 5.44
C LEU A 143 -5.95 -16.66 4.98
N VAL A 144 -6.47 -15.64 5.65
CA VAL A 144 -7.52 -14.78 5.12
C VAL A 144 -6.86 -13.49 4.65
N LEU A 145 -7.09 -13.11 3.39
CA LEU A 145 -6.63 -11.83 2.85
C LEU A 145 -7.75 -10.79 2.95
N TYR A 146 -7.44 -9.67 3.59
CA TYR A 146 -8.34 -8.54 3.76
C TYR A 146 -7.77 -7.30 3.06
N LEU A 147 -8.56 -6.66 2.21
CA LEU A 147 -8.16 -5.43 1.53
C LEU A 147 -8.76 -4.23 2.27
N ALA A 148 -7.94 -3.45 2.97
CA ALA A 148 -8.43 -2.37 3.84
C ALA A 148 -9.29 -1.33 3.10
N GLU A 149 -8.98 -1.02 1.83
CA GLU A 149 -9.78 -0.11 1.00
C GLU A 149 -11.20 -0.63 0.68
N ALA A 150 -11.47 -1.90 0.93
CA ALA A 150 -12.75 -2.53 0.63
C ALA A 150 -13.64 -2.69 1.87
N GLU A 151 -13.23 -2.22 3.05
CA GLU A 151 -13.97 -2.39 4.31
C GLU A 151 -15.43 -1.89 4.22
N GLU A 152 -15.65 -0.75 3.56
CA GLU A 152 -16.97 -0.12 3.39
C GLU A 152 -17.70 -0.55 2.08
N VAL A 153 -17.13 -1.48 1.32
CA VAL A 153 -17.74 -1.94 0.06
C VAL A 153 -18.87 -2.93 0.36
N PRO A 154 -20.05 -2.83 -0.31
CA PRO A 154 -21.10 -3.83 -0.18
C PRO A 154 -20.58 -5.25 -0.43
N GLY A 155 -20.91 -6.19 0.44
CA GLY A 155 -20.40 -7.54 0.43
C GLY A 155 -19.05 -7.72 1.15
N SER A 156 -18.60 -6.69 1.88
CA SER A 156 -17.51 -6.78 2.85
C SER A 156 -18.05 -7.12 4.25
N LEU A 157 -17.14 -7.53 5.13
CA LEU A 157 -17.34 -7.64 6.58
C LEU A 157 -16.42 -6.64 7.27
N ALA A 158 -16.80 -6.14 8.43
CA ALA A 158 -15.90 -5.33 9.25
C ALA A 158 -14.66 -6.17 9.65
N LEU A 159 -13.51 -5.51 9.74
CA LEU A 159 -12.24 -6.18 10.08
C LEU A 159 -12.34 -6.97 11.38
N ALA A 160 -13.00 -6.41 12.41
CA ALA A 160 -13.19 -7.06 13.70
C ALA A 160 -14.03 -8.34 13.56
N ASP A 161 -15.11 -8.33 12.76
CA ASP A 161 -15.95 -9.52 12.55
C ASP A 161 -15.15 -10.64 11.87
N VAL A 162 -14.25 -10.29 10.93
CA VAL A 162 -13.34 -11.26 10.30
C VAL A 162 -12.36 -11.82 11.32
N ALA A 163 -11.79 -10.97 12.17
CA ALA A 163 -10.86 -11.39 13.23
C ALA A 163 -11.54 -12.34 14.24
N ASP A 164 -12.77 -12.03 14.65
CA ASP A 164 -13.57 -12.89 15.55
C ASP A 164 -13.84 -14.28 14.95
N VAL A 165 -14.11 -14.36 13.65
CA VAL A 165 -14.27 -15.65 12.95
C VAL A 165 -12.99 -16.48 13.00
N LEU A 166 -11.83 -15.83 12.96
CA LEU A 166 -10.51 -16.48 12.92
C LEU A 166 -9.96 -16.82 14.31
N GLU A 167 -10.57 -16.31 15.39
CA GLU A 167 -10.11 -16.59 16.75
C GLU A 167 -10.03 -18.10 17.01
N GLY A 168 -8.89 -18.55 17.52
CA GLY A 168 -8.64 -19.96 17.83
C GLY A 168 -8.42 -20.89 16.62
N THR A 169 -8.55 -20.42 15.38
CA THR A 169 -8.33 -21.26 14.17
C THR A 169 -6.86 -21.45 13.80
N GLY A 170 -5.99 -20.56 14.27
CA GLY A 170 -4.58 -20.49 13.86
C GLY A 170 -4.38 -20.10 12.39
N VAL A 171 -5.39 -19.52 11.73
CA VAL A 171 -5.33 -18.95 10.39
C VAL A 171 -5.04 -17.44 10.51
N PRO A 172 -3.93 -16.93 9.99
CA PRO A 172 -3.61 -15.52 10.11
C PRO A 172 -4.50 -14.63 9.22
N LEU A 173 -4.85 -13.45 9.75
CA LEU A 173 -5.48 -12.35 9.03
C LEU A 173 -4.41 -11.42 8.47
N VAL A 174 -4.24 -11.43 7.16
CA VAL A 174 -3.30 -10.56 6.43
C VAL A 174 -4.04 -9.42 5.79
N VAL A 175 -3.69 -8.19 6.14
CA VAL A 175 -4.35 -6.98 5.64
C VAL A 175 -3.46 -6.27 4.63
N ASP A 176 -3.94 -6.13 3.39
CA ASP A 176 -3.34 -5.22 2.43
C ASP A 176 -3.78 -3.78 2.74
N ALA A 177 -2.84 -3.00 3.21
CA ALA A 177 -2.97 -1.58 3.54
C ALA A 177 -1.98 -0.73 2.74
N ALA A 178 -1.61 -1.16 1.54
CA ALA A 178 -0.56 -0.54 0.72
C ALA A 178 -0.81 0.96 0.45
N ALA A 179 -2.05 1.43 0.49
CA ALA A 179 -2.44 2.80 0.21
C ALA A 179 -3.26 3.46 1.34
N GLU A 180 -3.25 2.91 2.56
CA GLU A 180 -4.08 3.37 3.67
C GLU A 180 -3.50 4.56 4.45
N LEU A 181 -2.35 5.06 4.08
CA LEU A 181 -1.70 6.20 4.73
C LEU A 181 -1.82 7.47 3.88
N PRO A 182 -2.04 8.65 4.50
CA PRO A 182 -2.34 8.89 5.90
C PRO A 182 -3.80 8.53 6.28
N PRO A 183 -4.23 8.52 7.55
CA PRO A 183 -3.48 8.88 8.74
C PRO A 183 -2.62 7.70 9.25
N ARG A 184 -1.54 8.03 9.95
CA ARG A 184 -0.63 7.04 10.57
C ARG A 184 -1.34 6.10 11.54
N SER A 185 -2.38 6.60 12.23
CA SER A 185 -3.22 5.81 13.13
C SER A 185 -3.90 4.60 12.47
N ASN A 186 -4.01 4.56 11.13
CA ASN A 186 -4.56 3.41 10.43
C ASN A 186 -3.75 2.14 10.66
N LEU A 187 -2.41 2.24 10.85
CA LEU A 187 -1.58 1.07 11.17
C LEU A 187 -2.03 0.41 12.48
N HIS A 188 -2.20 1.22 13.53
CA HIS A 188 -2.65 0.73 14.83
C HIS A 188 -4.11 0.29 14.81
N ARG A 189 -4.98 1.01 14.08
CA ARG A 189 -6.39 0.62 13.90
C ARG A 189 -6.50 -0.80 13.32
N LEU A 190 -5.72 -1.08 12.29
CA LEU A 190 -5.74 -2.38 11.63
C LEU A 190 -5.17 -3.50 12.52
N LEU A 191 -4.02 -3.26 13.17
CA LEU A 191 -3.42 -4.24 14.08
C LEU A 191 -4.29 -4.49 15.31
N HIS A 192 -4.81 -3.44 15.95
CA HIS A 192 -5.72 -3.58 17.10
C HIS A 192 -7.10 -4.13 16.70
N GLY A 193 -7.50 -3.97 15.43
CA GLY A 193 -8.70 -4.57 14.85
C GLY A 193 -8.58 -6.07 14.55
N GLY A 194 -7.45 -6.68 14.92
CA GLY A 194 -7.23 -8.12 14.83
C GLY A 194 -6.39 -8.58 13.63
N ALA A 195 -5.82 -7.67 12.84
CA ALA A 195 -4.87 -8.06 11.79
C ALA A 195 -3.60 -8.68 12.40
N ASP A 196 -3.23 -9.88 11.96
CA ASP A 196 -1.95 -10.51 12.34
C ASP A 196 -0.78 -9.89 11.59
N LEU A 197 -0.98 -9.55 10.30
CA LEU A 197 -0.01 -8.86 9.46
C LEU A 197 -0.68 -7.72 8.69
N VAL A 198 -0.03 -6.57 8.64
CA VAL A 198 -0.41 -5.41 7.84
C VAL A 198 0.68 -5.12 6.81
N ILE A 199 0.31 -5.04 5.54
CA ILE A 199 1.23 -4.81 4.42
C ILE A 199 1.12 -3.36 3.97
N VAL A 200 2.25 -2.65 3.93
CA VAL A 200 2.32 -1.21 3.61
C VAL A 200 3.35 -0.95 2.50
N SER A 201 3.04 0.00 1.62
CA SER A 201 4.00 0.46 0.61
C SER A 201 4.93 1.54 1.18
N GLY A 202 6.24 1.34 1.06
CA GLY A 202 7.24 2.34 1.46
C GLY A 202 7.34 3.51 0.49
N GLY A 203 7.05 3.30 -0.79
CA GLY A 203 7.15 4.30 -1.86
C GLY A 203 5.91 5.15 -2.07
N LYS A 204 4.91 5.07 -1.19
CA LYS A 204 3.71 5.92 -1.20
C LYS A 204 3.83 7.02 -0.14
N GLU A 205 2.92 7.09 0.83
CA GLU A 205 2.90 8.17 1.83
C GLU A 205 4.15 8.21 2.73
N ILE A 206 4.79 7.10 2.98
CA ILE A 206 6.06 7.05 3.73
C ILE A 206 7.16 7.85 3.02
N ARG A 207 7.06 7.99 1.68
CA ARG A 207 8.01 8.71 0.81
C ARG A 207 9.43 8.12 0.88
N GLY A 208 9.49 6.80 1.01
CA GLY A 208 10.72 6.02 0.86
C GLY A 208 10.98 5.63 -0.60
N PRO A 209 12.01 4.83 -0.85
CA PRO A 209 12.26 4.28 -2.18
C PRO A 209 11.02 3.56 -2.73
N GLN A 210 10.69 3.78 -4.01
CA GLN A 210 9.48 3.22 -4.61
C GLN A 210 9.46 1.69 -4.55
N SER A 211 10.60 1.03 -4.71
CA SER A 211 10.76 -0.41 -4.59
C SER A 211 10.95 -0.85 -3.15
N SER A 212 10.16 -0.30 -2.21
CA SER A 212 10.19 -0.69 -0.81
C SER A 212 8.78 -0.91 -0.25
N GLY A 213 8.68 -1.78 0.74
CA GLY A 213 7.46 -2.10 1.46
C GLY A 213 7.75 -2.64 2.84
N LEU A 214 6.72 -2.77 3.63
CA LEU A 214 6.78 -3.27 5.01
C LEU A 214 5.73 -4.35 5.23
N ILE A 215 6.10 -5.37 5.98
CA ILE A 215 5.19 -6.28 6.67
C ILE A 215 5.30 -5.93 8.14
N LEU A 216 4.19 -5.60 8.78
CA LEU A 216 4.10 -5.21 10.20
C LEU A 216 3.18 -6.17 10.92
N GLY A 217 3.44 -6.50 12.18
CA GLY A 217 2.53 -7.29 13.01
C GLY A 217 3.22 -8.30 13.89
N ARG A 218 2.61 -9.47 14.04
CA ARG A 218 3.04 -10.53 14.97
C ARG A 218 4.46 -11.00 14.74
N ALA A 219 5.25 -11.07 15.81
CA ALA A 219 6.69 -11.39 15.75
C ALA A 219 6.99 -12.78 15.18
N ASP A 220 6.17 -13.79 15.49
CA ASP A 220 6.34 -15.15 14.99
C ASP A 220 6.15 -15.23 13.46
N LEU A 221 5.14 -14.54 12.93
CA LEU A 221 4.90 -14.47 11.49
C LEU A 221 5.95 -13.60 10.78
N ILE A 222 6.36 -12.49 11.38
CA ILE A 222 7.44 -11.64 10.85
C ILE A 222 8.75 -12.41 10.78
N ALA A 223 9.08 -13.23 11.78
CA ALA A 223 10.27 -14.09 11.74
C ALA A 223 10.24 -15.06 10.55
N ARG A 224 9.08 -15.69 10.26
CA ARG A 224 8.90 -16.55 9.08
C ARG A 224 9.01 -15.75 7.77
N CYS A 225 8.39 -14.57 7.70
CA CYS A 225 8.54 -13.69 6.54
C CYS A 225 10.00 -13.32 6.30
N THR A 226 10.73 -12.95 7.34
CA THR A 226 12.15 -12.59 7.26
C THR A 226 13.00 -13.76 6.76
N ALA A 227 12.74 -14.99 7.18
CA ALA A 227 13.43 -16.18 6.71
C ALA A 227 13.21 -16.45 5.21
N LEU A 228 12.10 -16.00 4.63
CA LEU A 228 11.76 -16.14 3.21
C LEU A 228 12.22 -14.95 2.36
N CYS A 229 12.57 -13.80 2.99
CA CYS A 229 13.04 -12.59 2.31
C CYS A 229 14.48 -12.75 1.79
N PHE A 230 14.84 -11.92 0.81
CA PHE A 230 16.23 -11.65 0.48
C PHE A 230 16.99 -11.15 1.74
N PRO A 231 18.24 -11.58 2.01
CA PRO A 231 19.13 -12.36 1.14
C PRO A 231 19.00 -13.90 1.29
N ASN A 232 18.06 -14.40 2.09
CA ASN A 232 17.83 -15.84 2.22
C ASN A 232 17.39 -16.47 0.89
N HIS A 233 17.44 -17.80 0.79
CA HIS A 233 17.08 -18.56 -0.42
C HIS A 233 15.60 -18.99 -0.46
N GLY A 234 14.70 -18.24 0.22
CA GLY A 234 13.26 -18.42 0.15
C GLY A 234 12.66 -17.82 -1.14
N ILE A 235 11.32 -17.77 -1.20
CA ILE A 235 10.57 -17.22 -2.33
C ILE A 235 10.93 -15.74 -2.61
N GLY A 236 11.25 -14.99 -1.56
CA GLY A 236 11.66 -13.59 -1.65
C GLY A 236 13.08 -13.38 -2.19
N ARG A 237 13.84 -14.47 -2.50
CA ARG A 237 15.21 -14.33 -3.00
C ARG A 237 15.31 -13.54 -4.30
N GLY A 238 14.34 -13.67 -5.19
CA GLY A 238 14.24 -12.89 -6.42
C GLY A 238 13.71 -11.46 -6.21
N MET A 239 13.08 -11.20 -5.08
CA MET A 239 12.50 -9.91 -4.69
C MET A 239 13.53 -9.12 -3.85
N LYS A 240 14.66 -8.79 -4.47
CA LYS A 240 15.79 -8.15 -3.78
C LYS A 240 15.40 -6.79 -3.20
N THR A 241 15.83 -6.57 -1.95
CA THR A 241 15.84 -5.25 -1.33
C THR A 241 17.28 -4.94 -0.96
N ASP A 242 17.94 -4.09 -1.72
CA ASP A 242 19.33 -3.73 -1.52
C ASP A 242 19.55 -2.87 -0.28
N LYS A 243 20.82 -2.74 0.14
CA LYS A 243 21.19 -2.00 1.35
C LYS A 243 20.83 -0.50 1.26
N GLU A 244 20.85 0.04 0.05
CA GLU A 244 20.48 1.42 -0.23
C GLU A 244 18.99 1.64 0.02
N THR A 245 18.16 0.76 -0.53
CA THR A 245 16.70 0.79 -0.34
C THR A 245 16.34 0.60 1.15
N ILE A 246 16.99 -0.34 1.85
CA ILE A 246 16.75 -0.55 3.29
C ILE A 246 17.08 0.70 4.08
N ALA A 247 18.27 1.30 3.87
CA ALA A 247 18.70 2.51 4.56
C ALA A 247 17.77 3.70 4.26
N GLY A 248 17.39 3.87 2.99
CA GLY A 248 16.44 4.88 2.56
C GLY A 248 15.07 4.72 3.22
N LEU A 249 14.55 3.48 3.29
CA LEU A 249 13.26 3.23 3.93
C LEU A 249 13.28 3.51 5.43
N VAL A 250 14.31 3.06 6.15
CA VAL A 250 14.47 3.37 7.60
C VAL A 250 14.48 4.87 7.82
N ARG A 251 15.23 5.62 7.01
CA ARG A 251 15.27 7.08 7.07
C ARG A 251 13.90 7.68 6.78
N ALA A 252 13.21 7.21 5.76
CA ALA A 252 11.88 7.68 5.38
C ALA A 252 10.84 7.47 6.48
N VAL A 253 10.82 6.28 7.13
CA VAL A 253 9.96 6.00 8.28
C VAL A 253 10.29 6.94 9.43
N GLY A 254 11.58 7.18 9.74
CA GLY A 254 11.99 8.12 10.77
C GLY A 254 11.55 9.56 10.52
N LEU A 255 11.48 10.00 9.26
CA LEU A 255 10.90 11.28 8.88
C LEU A 255 9.38 11.26 8.96
N TYR A 256 8.75 10.19 8.49
CA TYR A 256 7.29 10.02 8.46
C TYR A 256 6.67 10.14 9.85
N VAL A 257 7.23 9.50 10.87
CA VAL A 257 6.69 9.55 12.24
C VAL A 257 6.76 10.93 12.88
N ARG A 258 7.60 11.84 12.35
CA ARG A 258 7.77 13.22 12.84
C ARG A 258 6.94 14.24 12.07
N ARG A 259 6.33 13.85 10.94
CA ARG A 259 5.51 14.79 10.13
C ARG A 259 4.25 15.22 10.87
N ASP A 260 3.88 16.48 10.70
CA ASP A 260 2.58 17.00 11.12
C ASP A 260 1.55 16.70 10.04
N GLU A 261 0.94 15.51 10.12
CA GLU A 261 -0.09 15.04 9.18
C GLU A 261 -1.27 16.02 9.08
N ARG A 262 -1.65 16.66 10.19
CA ARG A 262 -2.75 17.64 10.19
C ARG A 262 -2.39 18.88 9.38
N ALA A 263 -1.14 19.35 9.47
CA ALA A 263 -0.67 20.49 8.68
C ALA A 263 -0.60 20.13 7.17
N GLU A 264 -0.17 18.92 6.82
CA GLU A 264 -0.19 18.44 5.43
C GLU A 264 -1.63 18.35 4.89
N LEU A 265 -2.55 17.72 5.61
CA LEU A 265 -3.95 17.64 5.23
C LEU A 265 -4.58 19.02 5.02
N ARG A 266 -4.34 19.99 5.92
CA ARG A 266 -4.79 21.38 5.73
C ARG A 266 -4.20 22.04 4.49
N THR A 267 -2.99 21.66 4.11
CA THR A 267 -2.33 22.19 2.90
C THR A 267 -2.99 21.63 1.65
N TRP A 268 -3.21 20.32 1.59
CA TRP A 268 -3.93 19.69 0.48
C TRP A 268 -5.37 20.16 0.36
N ASP A 269 -6.03 20.42 1.48
CA ASP A 269 -7.39 20.96 1.50
C ASP A 269 -7.46 22.32 0.80
N ARG A 270 -6.56 23.24 1.17
CA ARG A 270 -6.49 24.57 0.51
C ARG A 270 -6.15 24.47 -0.98
N MET A 271 -5.26 23.54 -1.35
CA MET A 271 -4.94 23.30 -2.77
C MET A 271 -6.17 22.84 -3.55
N VAL A 272 -6.94 21.90 -2.99
CA VAL A 272 -8.17 21.40 -3.63
C VAL A 272 -9.24 22.49 -3.70
N GLU A 273 -9.42 23.28 -2.64
CA GLU A 273 -10.36 24.42 -2.65
C GLU A 273 -10.01 25.43 -3.75
N GLN A 274 -8.72 25.77 -3.89
CA GLN A 274 -8.26 26.68 -4.94
C GLN A 274 -8.48 26.08 -6.33
N LEU A 275 -8.07 24.83 -6.54
CA LEU A 275 -8.25 24.12 -7.82
C LEU A 275 -9.72 24.06 -8.23
N VAL A 276 -10.61 23.73 -7.30
CA VAL A 276 -12.06 23.68 -7.57
C VAL A 276 -12.57 25.06 -7.97
N ALA A 277 -12.21 26.12 -7.24
CA ALA A 277 -12.67 27.48 -7.54
C ALA A 277 -12.19 27.95 -8.93
N GLU A 278 -10.92 27.71 -9.29
CA GLU A 278 -10.35 28.12 -10.57
C GLU A 278 -10.91 27.30 -11.74
N LEU A 279 -11.04 25.99 -11.58
CA LEU A 279 -11.50 25.10 -12.66
C LEU A 279 -13.03 25.25 -12.90
N ASP A 280 -13.83 25.44 -11.84
CA ASP A 280 -15.28 25.59 -11.98
C ASP A 280 -15.67 26.95 -12.61
N ALA A 281 -14.79 27.94 -12.57
CA ALA A 281 -14.95 29.21 -13.27
C ALA A 281 -14.86 29.06 -14.81
N HIS A 282 -14.29 27.95 -15.32
CA HIS A 282 -14.17 27.73 -16.75
C HIS A 282 -15.48 27.21 -17.36
N PRO A 283 -15.99 27.77 -18.49
CA PRO A 283 -17.31 27.43 -19.04
C PRO A 283 -17.49 25.96 -19.45
N LEU A 284 -16.38 25.28 -19.79
CA LEU A 284 -16.39 23.88 -20.23
C LEU A 284 -16.07 22.86 -19.12
N LEU A 285 -15.94 23.32 -17.86
CA LEU A 285 -15.63 22.45 -16.73
C LEU A 285 -16.69 22.58 -15.64
N ARG A 286 -16.84 21.53 -14.85
CA ARG A 286 -17.56 21.54 -13.58
C ARG A 286 -16.70 20.84 -12.56
N ALA A 287 -16.16 21.61 -11.63
CA ALA A 287 -15.27 21.12 -10.60
C ALA A 287 -16.00 21.05 -9.25
N ARG A 288 -15.69 20.00 -8.50
CA ARG A 288 -16.21 19.80 -7.16
C ARG A 288 -15.18 19.15 -6.26
N ARG A 289 -15.26 19.41 -4.98
CA ARG A 289 -14.52 18.65 -3.99
C ARG A 289 -15.14 17.26 -3.84
N HIS A 290 -14.31 16.23 -3.83
CA HIS A 290 -14.77 14.88 -3.55
C HIS A 290 -15.06 14.69 -2.06
N THR A 291 -16.11 13.91 -1.75
CA THR A 291 -16.45 13.53 -0.37
C THR A 291 -15.42 12.53 0.15
N LEU A 292 -14.83 12.85 1.30
CA LEU A 292 -13.89 11.94 1.96
C LEU A 292 -14.60 10.67 2.47
N GLY A 293 -13.85 9.58 2.56
CA GLY A 293 -14.36 8.29 3.07
C GLY A 293 -15.14 7.46 2.06
N ALA A 294 -15.15 7.83 0.77
CA ALA A 294 -15.78 6.99 -0.24
C ALA A 294 -14.99 5.66 -0.39
N PRO A 295 -15.72 4.52 -0.50
CA PRO A 295 -15.09 3.21 -0.69
C PRO A 295 -14.14 3.18 -1.89
N ARG A 296 -13.05 2.43 -1.78
CA ARG A 296 -12.00 2.26 -2.81
C ARG A 296 -11.25 3.54 -3.21
N ILE A 297 -11.42 4.64 -2.50
CA ILE A 297 -10.63 5.86 -2.72
C ILE A 297 -9.58 5.96 -1.63
N GLN A 298 -8.34 5.66 -2.00
CA GLN A 298 -7.22 5.59 -1.06
C GLN A 298 -6.13 6.63 -1.36
N PRO A 299 -5.55 7.20 -0.33
CA PRO A 299 -6.02 7.25 1.07
C PRO A 299 -7.33 8.04 1.20
N ALA A 300 -8.27 7.52 1.97
CA ALA A 300 -9.59 8.13 2.14
C ALA A 300 -9.56 9.51 2.81
N SER A 301 -8.50 9.81 3.57
CA SER A 301 -8.31 11.08 4.28
C SER A 301 -7.82 12.23 3.38
N ILE A 302 -7.32 11.95 2.18
CA ILE A 302 -6.79 12.99 1.28
C ILE A 302 -7.91 13.58 0.43
N PRO A 303 -8.13 14.91 0.48
CA PRO A 303 -9.11 15.58 -0.38
C PRO A 303 -8.69 15.50 -1.85
N ARG A 304 -9.66 15.46 -2.75
CA ARG A 304 -9.45 15.48 -4.21
C ARG A 304 -10.39 16.46 -4.89
N ALA A 305 -9.95 17.01 -6.03
CA ALA A 305 -10.84 17.72 -6.94
C ALA A 305 -11.30 16.75 -8.04
N TYR A 306 -12.59 16.67 -8.25
CA TYR A 306 -13.22 15.96 -9.36
C TYR A 306 -13.72 16.97 -10.38
N VAL A 307 -13.39 16.74 -11.65
CA VAL A 307 -13.66 17.68 -12.73
C VAL A 307 -14.36 16.99 -13.89
N ALA A 308 -15.63 17.28 -14.07
CA ALA A 308 -16.36 16.90 -15.27
C ALA A 308 -15.99 17.85 -16.43
N THR A 309 -15.70 17.28 -17.59
CA THR A 309 -15.35 18.00 -18.81
C THR A 309 -16.52 18.01 -19.78
N LEU A 310 -16.99 19.20 -20.19
CA LEU A 310 -18.13 19.34 -21.07
C LEU A 310 -17.70 19.22 -22.55
N GLY A 311 -18.26 18.25 -23.24
CA GLY A 311 -18.06 18.04 -24.68
C GLY A 311 -16.81 17.25 -25.08
N THR A 312 -15.93 16.89 -24.11
CA THR A 312 -14.77 16.01 -24.37
C THR A 312 -14.67 14.97 -23.26
N PRO A 313 -14.52 13.67 -23.56
CA PRO A 313 -14.38 12.64 -22.54
C PRO A 313 -13.18 12.90 -21.60
N ALA A 314 -13.35 12.65 -20.30
CA ALA A 314 -12.28 12.85 -19.30
C ALA A 314 -10.99 12.09 -19.66
N ALA A 315 -11.10 10.86 -20.16
CA ALA A 315 -9.96 10.07 -20.60
C ALA A 315 -9.16 10.72 -21.74
N GLU A 316 -9.84 11.40 -22.67
CA GLU A 316 -9.18 12.14 -23.76
C GLU A 316 -8.48 13.40 -23.22
N VAL A 317 -9.11 14.13 -22.30
CA VAL A 317 -8.48 15.29 -21.65
C VAL A 317 -7.26 14.85 -20.85
N ALA A 318 -7.35 13.76 -20.07
CA ALA A 318 -6.23 13.21 -19.33
C ALA A 318 -5.06 12.82 -20.26
N ALA A 319 -5.37 12.20 -21.42
CA ALA A 319 -4.34 11.86 -22.42
C ALA A 319 -3.68 13.10 -23.03
N ARG A 320 -4.44 14.15 -23.31
CA ARG A 320 -3.89 15.44 -23.81
C ARG A 320 -3.03 16.13 -22.76
N LEU A 321 -3.45 16.15 -21.49
CA LEU A 321 -2.64 16.67 -20.39
C LEU A 321 -1.32 15.89 -20.24
N ARG A 322 -1.36 14.57 -20.40
CA ARG A 322 -0.17 13.73 -20.34
C ARG A 322 0.80 13.96 -21.49
N ALA A 323 0.30 14.32 -22.67
CA ALA A 323 1.08 14.62 -23.87
C ALA A 323 1.49 16.11 -23.97
N GLY A 324 1.10 16.95 -23.04
CA GLY A 324 1.39 18.38 -23.03
C GLY A 324 2.80 18.72 -22.57
N ASP A 325 3.14 19.99 -22.65
CA ASP A 325 4.38 20.58 -22.14
C ASP A 325 4.01 21.80 -21.26
N PRO A 326 4.14 21.69 -19.92
CA PRO A 326 4.55 20.50 -19.17
C PRO A 326 3.53 19.35 -19.25
N ALA A 327 4.04 18.12 -19.18
CA ALA A 327 3.19 16.92 -19.09
C ALA A 327 2.55 16.83 -17.70
N VAL A 328 1.24 16.60 -17.63
CA VAL A 328 0.49 16.49 -16.37
C VAL A 328 -0.21 15.12 -16.29
N ALA A 329 0.01 14.37 -15.22
CA ALA A 329 -0.68 13.12 -14.94
C ALA A 329 -1.83 13.35 -13.97
N VAL A 330 -3.05 12.99 -14.38
CA VAL A 330 -4.27 13.02 -13.56
C VAL A 330 -4.93 11.65 -13.57
N GLY A 331 -5.72 11.35 -12.54
CA GLY A 331 -6.59 10.18 -12.53
C GLY A 331 -7.84 10.40 -13.39
N VAL A 332 -8.48 9.29 -13.75
CA VAL A 332 -9.82 9.29 -14.36
C VAL A 332 -10.67 8.34 -13.54
N ASP A 333 -11.83 8.80 -13.10
CA ASP A 333 -12.81 8.04 -12.35
C ASP A 333 -14.20 8.24 -13.01
N GLY A 334 -14.69 7.19 -13.66
CA GLY A 334 -15.86 7.29 -14.52
C GLY A 334 -15.66 8.33 -15.63
N GLU A 335 -16.51 9.37 -15.64
CA GLU A 335 -16.48 10.45 -16.62
C GLU A 335 -15.80 11.73 -16.10
N GLU A 336 -15.17 11.68 -14.91
CA GLU A 336 -14.50 12.82 -14.29
C GLU A 336 -12.99 12.62 -14.22
N LEU A 337 -12.24 13.73 -14.31
CA LEU A 337 -10.84 13.75 -13.92
C LEU A 337 -10.76 13.77 -12.39
N ALA A 338 -9.85 12.99 -11.82
CA ALA A 338 -9.57 12.95 -10.39
C ALA A 338 -8.17 13.54 -10.12
N ILE A 339 -8.15 14.71 -9.49
CA ILE A 339 -6.91 15.43 -9.14
C ILE A 339 -6.60 15.17 -7.66
N ASN A 340 -5.45 14.55 -7.42
CA ASN A 340 -4.96 14.24 -6.08
C ASN A 340 -3.76 15.13 -5.75
N PRO A 341 -3.83 15.97 -4.70
CA PRO A 341 -2.78 16.93 -4.37
C PRO A 341 -1.56 16.31 -3.66
N GLN A 342 -1.61 15.03 -3.28
CA GLN A 342 -0.62 14.36 -2.43
C GLN A 342 0.83 14.48 -2.93
N CYS A 343 1.02 14.50 -4.26
CA CYS A 343 2.33 14.58 -4.88
C CYS A 343 2.62 15.95 -5.54
N LEU A 344 1.71 16.92 -5.39
CA LEU A 344 1.90 18.28 -5.88
C LEU A 344 2.65 19.14 -4.87
N ASP A 345 3.48 20.04 -5.35
CA ASP A 345 4.02 21.15 -4.55
C ASP A 345 3.28 22.46 -4.89
N ARG A 346 3.48 23.50 -4.05
CA ARG A 346 2.78 24.78 -4.21
C ARG A 346 3.14 25.56 -5.49
N ARG A 347 4.15 25.11 -6.23
CA ARG A 347 4.63 25.76 -7.46
C ARG A 347 4.07 25.10 -8.72
N GLN A 348 3.44 23.98 -8.57
CA GLN A 348 2.79 23.19 -9.62
C GLN A 348 1.28 23.40 -9.63
#